data_d2237c320f3a6b76554ed878ac6ecf23
#
_entry.id   d2237c320f3a6b76554ed878ac6ecf23
#
_cell.length_a   1.000
_cell.length_b   1.000
_cell.length_c   1.000
_cell.angle_alpha   90.00
_cell.angle_beta   90.00
_cell.angle_gamma   90.00
#
_symmetry.space_group_name_H-M   'P 1'
#
loop_
_entity.id
_entity.type
_entity.pdbx_description
1 polymer ?
#
loop_
_entity_poly.entity_id
_entity_poly.type
_entity_poly.pdbx_seq_one_letter_code
_entity_poly.pdbx_strand_id
1 'polypeptide(L)'
;MQSTIELLNYTSDKGFIDQDDQHYLSSQWGASVHQIHRDGVDIREMDLIIIGCGERRGQNGTKSSSAGPDAIRKAFFKLHNWHPALKVGDIGNIIEGATLQDTRAALRTVLSEIHAMGKKALVLGGSHDLTLQQYDVFRGSDTLTDLTIVDMLADIDESSENRYDNYLMEALTQTPNYVRHFNLIGFQSYYVNPQLIETFDKLRFDCTRVGKARENLEWCEPAFRDSGMVSIDINAVRFSDAPANRLASPNGFYGDEICKITRFAGMGSNLSSMGIYGYEPEHDTDEITAKLIAQMIWYFMDGLLIAKQESPLDDRNQFLEYHLRFTDQDAYFLKSKHSNRWWMQLPDAQFIPCTHQDYITACNNEIPERWMRAVERLV
;
A
#
# COMPACT_ATOMS: atom_id res chain seq x y z
N MET A 1 27.25 1.30 -10.05
CA MET A 1 27.57 -0.13 -9.89
C MET A 1 27.78 -0.55 -8.44
N GLN A 2 28.42 0.25 -7.56
CA GLN A 2 28.66 -0.15 -6.15
C GLN A 2 27.38 -0.26 -5.29
N SER A 3 26.42 0.66 -5.43
CA SER A 3 25.19 0.66 -4.60
C SER A 3 24.28 -0.56 -4.80
N THR A 4 24.19 -1.09 -6.02
CA THR A 4 23.34 -2.26 -6.32
C THR A 4 23.85 -3.53 -5.65
N ILE A 5 25.13 -3.62 -5.39
CA ILE A 5 25.78 -4.76 -4.72
C ILE A 5 25.49 -4.72 -3.20
N GLU A 6 25.44 -3.53 -2.59
CA GLU A 6 25.21 -3.40 -1.14
C GLU A 6 23.79 -3.84 -0.75
N LEU A 7 22.78 -3.44 -1.49
CA LEU A 7 21.37 -3.83 -1.25
C LEU A 7 21.21 -5.36 -1.24
N LEU A 8 21.85 -6.08 -2.15
CA LEU A 8 21.77 -7.54 -2.24
C LEU A 8 22.46 -8.26 -1.07
N ASN A 9 23.33 -7.60 -0.32
CA ASN A 9 23.93 -8.17 0.90
C ASN A 9 22.91 -8.35 2.03
N TYR A 10 21.78 -7.65 1.99
CA TYR A 10 20.72 -7.74 3.00
C TYR A 10 19.60 -8.71 2.60
N THR A 11 19.66 -9.29 1.40
CA THR A 11 18.61 -10.16 0.87
C THR A 11 19.16 -11.52 0.43
N SER A 12 18.29 -12.51 0.42
CA SER A 12 18.64 -13.87 0.00
C SER A 12 17.49 -14.49 -0.78
N ASP A 13 17.84 -15.18 -1.85
CA ASP A 13 16.94 -16.00 -2.65
C ASP A 13 16.89 -17.47 -2.17
N LYS A 14 17.59 -17.81 -1.08
CA LYS A 14 17.58 -19.16 -0.51
C LYS A 14 16.21 -19.53 0.05
N GLY A 15 15.72 -20.73 -0.26
CA GLY A 15 14.43 -21.26 0.18
C GLY A 15 13.30 -21.07 -0.82
N PHE A 16 13.29 -19.96 -1.54
CA PHE A 16 12.33 -19.65 -2.60
C PHE A 16 12.71 -20.34 -3.94
N ILE A 17 13.95 -20.69 -4.12
CA ILE A 17 14.59 -21.07 -5.37
C ILE A 17 14.82 -22.60 -5.50
N ASP A 18 14.72 -23.39 -4.44
CA ASP A 18 14.71 -24.85 -4.54
C ASP A 18 13.52 -25.40 -5.35
N GLN A 19 12.80 -24.51 -6.02
CA GLN A 19 11.74 -24.80 -6.97
C GLN A 19 12.24 -24.85 -8.43
N ASP A 20 13.49 -25.21 -8.68
CA ASP A 20 14.04 -25.46 -10.01
C ASP A 20 13.24 -26.51 -10.84
N ASP A 21 12.30 -27.21 -10.19
CA ASP A 21 11.37 -28.14 -10.83
C ASP A 21 10.06 -27.51 -11.31
N GLN A 22 9.80 -26.21 -11.06
CA GLN A 22 8.58 -25.56 -11.53
C GLN A 22 8.79 -24.91 -12.90
N HIS A 23 8.39 -25.60 -13.95
CA HIS A 23 8.28 -25.03 -15.29
C HIS A 23 7.05 -24.12 -15.36
N TYR A 24 7.25 -22.79 -15.31
CA TYR A 24 6.21 -21.83 -15.57
C TYR A 24 5.93 -21.72 -17.07
N LEU A 25 4.66 -21.56 -17.44
CA LEU A 25 4.30 -21.21 -18.81
C LEU A 25 4.83 -19.81 -19.14
N SER A 26 5.19 -19.56 -20.40
CA SER A 26 5.71 -18.26 -20.85
C SER A 26 4.74 -17.09 -20.59
N SER A 27 3.46 -17.39 -20.40
CA SER A 27 2.41 -16.42 -20.04
C SER A 27 2.27 -16.18 -18.54
N GLN A 28 2.98 -16.90 -17.68
CA GLN A 28 2.88 -16.77 -16.22
C GLN A 28 3.93 -15.79 -15.66
N TRP A 29 3.61 -15.17 -14.53
CA TRP A 29 4.53 -14.23 -13.85
C TRP A 29 5.86 -14.89 -13.50
N GLY A 30 5.87 -16.15 -13.10
CA GLY A 30 7.11 -16.87 -12.78
C GLY A 30 8.11 -16.99 -13.93
N ALA A 31 7.63 -16.88 -15.19
CA ALA A 31 8.50 -16.84 -16.36
C ALA A 31 8.96 -15.42 -16.75
N SER A 32 8.36 -14.36 -16.17
CA SER A 32 8.62 -12.96 -16.56
C SER A 32 9.18 -12.09 -15.42
N VAL A 33 9.12 -12.54 -14.17
CA VAL A 33 9.76 -11.85 -13.04
C VAL A 33 11.26 -12.11 -13.06
N HIS A 34 12.07 -11.04 -13.05
CA HIS A 34 13.52 -11.13 -13.00
C HIS A 34 14.01 -11.48 -11.59
N GLN A 35 14.69 -12.60 -11.46
CA GLN A 35 15.35 -13.02 -10.22
C GLN A 35 16.70 -12.28 -10.11
N ILE A 36 16.72 -11.14 -9.41
CA ILE A 36 17.86 -10.19 -9.46
C ILE A 36 19.18 -10.85 -9.02
N HIS A 37 19.15 -11.72 -7.99
CA HIS A 37 20.34 -12.45 -7.55
C HIS A 37 20.93 -13.41 -8.60
N ARG A 38 20.11 -13.94 -9.50
CA ARG A 38 20.48 -14.96 -10.47
C ARG A 38 20.71 -14.39 -11.88
N ASP A 39 19.78 -13.53 -12.32
CA ASP A 39 19.73 -13.10 -13.70
C ASP A 39 20.78 -12.03 -14.00
N GLY A 40 21.38 -11.42 -12.97
CA GLY A 40 22.36 -10.34 -13.10
C GLY A 40 21.80 -9.08 -13.78
N VAL A 41 20.47 -8.92 -13.79
CA VAL A 41 19.80 -7.75 -14.36
C VAL A 41 19.92 -6.58 -13.39
N ASP A 42 20.11 -5.38 -13.93
CA ASP A 42 20.18 -4.17 -13.12
C ASP A 42 18.80 -3.82 -12.55
N ILE A 43 18.72 -3.75 -11.23
CA ILE A 43 17.49 -3.39 -10.48
C ILE A 43 16.90 -2.04 -10.96
N ARG A 44 17.75 -1.12 -11.47
CA ARG A 44 17.32 0.18 -12.00
C ARG A 44 16.50 0.07 -13.28
N GLU A 45 16.50 -1.08 -13.94
CA GLU A 45 15.64 -1.32 -15.10
C GLU A 45 14.21 -1.73 -14.72
N MET A 46 13.98 -2.08 -13.46
CA MET A 46 12.69 -2.55 -12.98
C MET A 46 11.72 -1.37 -12.72
N ASP A 47 10.44 -1.60 -12.93
CA ASP A 47 9.35 -0.70 -12.52
C ASP A 47 8.95 -0.99 -11.07
N LEU A 48 9.01 -2.25 -10.65
CA LEU A 48 8.63 -2.73 -9.33
C LEU A 48 9.64 -3.77 -8.82
N ILE A 49 9.94 -3.69 -7.53
CA ILE A 49 10.81 -4.63 -6.82
C ILE A 49 10.00 -5.37 -5.75
N ILE A 50 9.97 -6.69 -5.82
CA ILE A 50 9.36 -7.56 -4.81
C ILE A 50 10.40 -7.89 -3.74
N ILE A 51 10.00 -7.76 -2.47
CA ILE A 51 10.83 -8.02 -1.30
C ILE A 51 10.03 -8.85 -0.32
N GLY A 52 10.55 -9.97 0.14
CA GLY A 52 9.99 -10.69 1.27
C GLY A 52 10.62 -10.25 2.59
N CYS A 53 9.82 -10.13 3.65
CA CYS A 53 10.30 -9.93 5.01
C CYS A 53 9.43 -10.70 5.99
N GLY A 54 9.81 -11.92 6.31
CA GLY A 54 9.05 -12.81 7.21
C GLY A 54 9.24 -12.51 8.70
N GLU A 55 9.66 -11.32 9.07
CA GLU A 55 9.89 -10.91 10.45
C GLU A 55 8.57 -10.80 11.24
N ARG A 56 8.44 -11.54 12.33
CA ARG A 56 7.23 -11.61 13.15
C ARG A 56 7.53 -11.50 14.66
N ARG A 57 8.81 -11.36 15.04
CA ARG A 57 9.21 -11.25 16.47
C ARG A 57 8.65 -9.99 17.15
N GLY A 58 8.16 -9.02 16.37
CA GLY A 58 7.39 -7.87 16.89
C GLY A 58 6.06 -8.27 17.52
N GLN A 59 5.45 -9.35 17.05
CA GLN A 59 4.29 -9.98 17.69
C GLN A 59 4.73 -10.91 18.80
N ASN A 60 4.24 -10.70 20.02
CA ASN A 60 4.62 -11.48 21.19
C ASN A 60 4.51 -13.01 20.96
N GLY A 61 5.60 -13.72 21.21
CA GLY A 61 5.66 -15.19 21.14
C GLY A 61 5.71 -15.78 19.72
N THR A 62 5.82 -14.94 18.69
CA THR A 62 5.89 -15.41 17.30
C THR A 62 7.33 -15.50 16.81
N LYS A 63 7.63 -16.47 15.96
CA LYS A 63 8.95 -16.63 15.32
C LYS A 63 8.87 -16.07 13.89
N SER A 64 9.98 -15.50 13.44
CA SER A 64 10.14 -15.12 12.02
C SER A 64 10.15 -16.35 11.13
N SER A 65 9.65 -16.18 9.90
CA SER A 65 9.64 -17.26 8.90
C SER A 65 9.53 -16.69 7.49
N SER A 66 10.39 -17.11 6.59
CA SER A 66 10.29 -16.80 5.16
C SER A 66 9.10 -17.53 4.48
N ALA A 67 8.49 -18.51 5.15
CA ALA A 67 7.42 -19.32 4.57
C ALA A 67 6.22 -18.50 4.08
N GLY A 68 5.91 -17.38 4.75
CA GLY A 68 4.83 -16.49 4.31
C GLY A 68 5.12 -15.84 2.95
N PRO A 69 6.18 -15.04 2.82
CA PRO A 69 6.59 -14.48 1.54
C PRO A 69 6.76 -15.52 0.43
N ASP A 70 7.32 -16.69 0.75
CA ASP A 70 7.56 -17.75 -0.24
C ASP A 70 6.27 -18.41 -0.71
N ALA A 71 5.29 -18.63 0.18
CA ALA A 71 3.97 -19.15 -0.18
C ALA A 71 3.21 -18.17 -1.09
N ILE A 72 3.29 -16.88 -0.80
CA ILE A 72 2.68 -15.83 -1.63
C ILE A 72 3.30 -15.85 -3.03
N ARG A 73 4.63 -15.89 -3.16
CA ARG A 73 5.33 -15.96 -4.46
C ARG A 73 4.92 -17.19 -5.25
N LYS A 74 4.88 -18.35 -4.60
CA LYS A 74 4.47 -19.62 -5.22
C LYS A 74 3.07 -19.53 -5.81
N ALA A 75 2.14 -18.84 -5.15
CA ALA A 75 0.80 -18.61 -5.66
C ALA A 75 0.80 -17.56 -6.79
N PHE A 76 1.51 -16.44 -6.62
CA PHE A 76 1.55 -15.33 -7.57
C PHE A 76 2.21 -15.74 -8.90
N PHE A 77 3.33 -16.46 -8.87
CA PHE A 77 4.07 -16.84 -10.08
C PHE A 77 3.29 -17.78 -11.00
N LYS A 78 2.26 -18.45 -10.50
CA LYS A 78 1.36 -19.28 -11.30
C LYS A 78 0.29 -18.47 -12.05
N LEU A 79 0.07 -17.21 -11.68
CA LEU A 79 -0.90 -16.35 -12.34
C LEU A 79 -0.39 -15.88 -13.70
N HIS A 80 -1.30 -15.68 -14.65
CA HIS A 80 -0.92 -15.19 -15.98
C HIS A 80 -0.59 -13.70 -15.95
N ASN A 81 0.51 -13.35 -16.63
CA ASN A 81 0.95 -11.97 -16.82
C ASN A 81 0.18 -11.33 -17.99
N TRP A 82 -0.75 -10.43 -17.64
CA TRP A 82 -1.49 -9.60 -18.59
C TRP A 82 -0.86 -8.21 -18.80
N HIS A 83 0.28 -7.96 -18.15
CA HIS A 83 0.94 -6.65 -18.10
C HIS A 83 2.41 -6.74 -18.55
N PRO A 84 2.69 -7.22 -19.78
CA PRO A 84 4.06 -7.46 -20.25
C PRO A 84 4.91 -6.18 -20.35
N ALA A 85 4.28 -5.01 -20.29
CA ALA A 85 4.98 -3.72 -20.26
C ALA A 85 5.57 -3.35 -18.90
N LEU A 86 5.22 -4.10 -17.83
CA LEU A 86 5.80 -3.91 -16.50
C LEU A 86 7.01 -4.83 -16.32
N LYS A 87 8.14 -4.22 -15.98
CA LYS A 87 9.35 -4.92 -15.59
C LYS A 87 9.36 -5.12 -14.09
N VAL A 88 9.30 -6.36 -13.65
CA VAL A 88 9.23 -6.74 -12.23
C VAL A 88 10.49 -7.51 -11.85
N GLY A 89 11.19 -7.04 -10.80
CA GLY A 89 12.31 -7.73 -10.20
C GLY A 89 11.95 -8.31 -8.84
N ASP A 90 12.51 -9.44 -8.49
CA ASP A 90 12.44 -10.02 -7.16
C ASP A 90 13.85 -10.15 -6.57
N ILE A 91 14.04 -9.58 -5.39
CA ILE A 91 15.33 -9.62 -4.66
C ILE A 91 15.34 -10.65 -3.53
N GLY A 92 14.34 -11.53 -3.47
CA GLY A 92 14.22 -12.55 -2.44
C GLY A 92 13.75 -11.98 -1.11
N ASN A 93 14.20 -12.61 -0.02
CA ASN A 93 13.78 -12.27 1.34
C ASN A 93 14.88 -11.51 2.08
N ILE A 94 14.50 -10.56 2.92
CA ILE A 94 15.40 -9.94 3.90
C ILE A 94 16.01 -11.05 4.77
N ILE A 95 17.31 -11.03 4.91
CA ILE A 95 18.04 -11.97 5.78
C ILE A 95 17.67 -11.63 7.22
N GLU A 96 17.17 -12.64 7.94
CA GLU A 96 16.84 -12.48 9.36
C GLU A 96 18.11 -12.12 10.15
N GLY A 97 18.09 -10.98 10.82
CA GLY A 97 19.15 -10.55 11.71
C GLY A 97 19.12 -11.27 13.07
N ALA A 98 20.21 -11.18 13.82
CA ALA A 98 20.30 -11.76 15.16
C ALA A 98 19.21 -11.21 16.09
N THR A 99 18.87 -9.95 15.95
CA THR A 99 17.78 -9.28 16.68
C THR A 99 16.69 -8.81 15.74
N LEU A 100 15.50 -8.54 16.29
CA LEU A 100 14.41 -7.88 15.58
C LEU A 100 14.85 -6.55 14.97
N GLN A 101 15.68 -5.78 15.68
CA GLN A 101 16.16 -4.48 15.21
C GLN A 101 17.11 -4.61 14.02
N ASP A 102 17.92 -5.67 13.97
CA ASP A 102 18.81 -5.92 12.82
C ASP A 102 17.99 -6.18 11.54
N THR A 103 16.94 -7.00 11.63
CA THR A 103 16.06 -7.28 10.49
C THR A 103 15.31 -6.02 10.03
N ARG A 104 14.80 -5.22 10.98
CA ARG A 104 14.15 -3.94 10.69
C ARG A 104 15.10 -2.95 10.02
N ALA A 105 16.35 -2.86 10.50
CA ALA A 105 17.37 -2.00 9.91
C ALA A 105 17.70 -2.45 8.47
N ALA A 106 17.83 -3.74 8.22
CA ALA A 106 18.07 -4.29 6.89
C ALA A 106 16.91 -3.95 5.93
N LEU A 107 15.65 -4.18 6.34
CA LEU A 107 14.47 -3.83 5.54
C LEU A 107 14.44 -2.33 5.22
N ARG A 108 14.65 -1.46 6.23
CA ARG A 108 14.70 -0.01 6.03
C ARG A 108 15.79 0.38 5.04
N THR A 109 17.00 -0.18 5.14
CA THR A 109 18.11 0.11 4.24
C THR A 109 17.74 -0.24 2.80
N VAL A 110 17.22 -1.44 2.58
CA VAL A 110 16.78 -1.91 1.26
C VAL A 110 15.71 -1.01 0.67
N LEU A 111 14.68 -0.67 1.45
CA LEU A 111 13.59 0.21 1.00
C LEU A 111 14.10 1.63 0.68
N SER A 112 15.02 2.16 1.48
CA SER A 112 15.61 3.49 1.27
C SER A 112 16.41 3.55 -0.03
N GLU A 113 17.18 2.51 -0.35
CA GLU A 113 17.94 2.44 -1.61
C GLU A 113 17.01 2.33 -2.81
N ILE A 114 15.94 1.51 -2.74
CA ILE A 114 14.95 1.40 -3.82
C ILE A 114 14.25 2.74 -4.03
N HIS A 115 13.85 3.42 -2.96
CA HIS A 115 13.25 4.75 -3.03
C HIS A 115 14.20 5.78 -3.65
N ALA A 116 15.46 5.80 -3.25
CA ALA A 116 16.48 6.69 -3.80
C ALA A 116 16.72 6.48 -5.30
N MET A 117 16.49 5.26 -5.80
CA MET A 117 16.51 4.94 -7.24
C MET A 117 15.22 5.36 -7.97
N GLY A 118 14.21 5.89 -7.27
CA GLY A 118 12.90 6.22 -7.83
C GLY A 118 12.08 5.00 -8.25
N LYS A 119 12.34 3.84 -7.64
CA LYS A 119 11.62 2.59 -7.93
C LYS A 119 10.56 2.30 -6.89
N LYS A 120 9.57 1.50 -7.27
CA LYS A 120 8.50 1.08 -6.37
C LYS A 120 8.85 -0.25 -5.70
N ALA A 121 8.51 -0.39 -4.42
CA ALA A 121 8.70 -1.62 -3.67
C ALA A 121 7.36 -2.28 -3.34
N LEU A 122 7.29 -3.61 -3.46
CA LEU A 122 6.23 -4.45 -2.90
C LEU A 122 6.82 -5.30 -1.79
N VAL A 123 6.39 -5.06 -0.55
CA VAL A 123 6.81 -5.83 0.61
C VAL A 123 5.81 -6.95 0.88
N LEU A 124 6.28 -8.19 0.79
CA LEU A 124 5.55 -9.38 1.27
C LEU A 124 5.98 -9.58 2.71
N GLY A 125 5.17 -9.08 3.64
CA GLY A 125 5.58 -8.87 5.02
C GLY A 125 5.25 -10.01 5.98
N GLY A 126 5.82 -9.90 7.16
CA GLY A 126 5.48 -10.62 8.38
C GLY A 126 4.47 -9.84 9.20
N SER A 127 4.88 -9.34 10.37
CA SER A 127 3.99 -8.55 11.25
C SER A 127 3.77 -7.12 10.74
N HIS A 128 2.59 -6.56 11.04
CA HIS A 128 2.14 -5.26 10.51
C HIS A 128 2.99 -4.07 10.99
N ASP A 129 3.64 -4.17 12.13
CA ASP A 129 4.56 -3.15 12.65
C ASP A 129 5.79 -2.87 11.75
N LEU A 130 6.07 -3.75 10.76
CA LEU A 130 7.05 -3.50 9.71
C LEU A 130 6.68 -2.31 8.82
N THR A 131 5.44 -1.84 8.87
CA THR A 131 4.98 -0.58 8.25
C THR A 131 5.86 0.61 8.64
N LEU A 132 6.41 0.62 9.87
CA LEU A 132 7.35 1.66 10.28
C LEU A 132 8.59 1.74 9.39
N GLN A 133 9.08 0.62 8.86
CA GLN A 133 10.25 0.61 7.99
C GLN A 133 9.93 1.22 6.61
N GLN A 134 8.69 1.12 6.13
CA GLN A 134 8.24 1.87 4.96
C GLN A 134 8.19 3.38 5.25
N TYR A 135 7.66 3.78 6.41
CA TYR A 135 7.60 5.18 6.82
C TYR A 135 8.99 5.78 7.07
N ASP A 136 9.91 5.03 7.65
CA ASP A 136 11.28 5.45 7.94
C ASP A 136 12.07 5.88 6.68
N VAL A 137 11.66 5.41 5.50
CA VAL A 137 12.23 5.86 4.21
C VAL A 137 12.03 7.36 4.02
N PHE A 138 10.84 7.86 4.31
CA PHE A 138 10.49 9.28 4.17
C PHE A 138 11.19 10.13 5.23
N ARG A 139 11.32 9.59 6.45
CA ARG A 139 12.14 10.23 7.50
C ARG A 139 13.61 10.33 7.10
N GLY A 140 14.16 9.31 6.47
CA GLY A 140 15.55 9.30 6.02
C GLY A 140 15.82 10.24 4.84
N SER A 141 14.80 10.58 4.06
CA SER A 141 14.89 11.50 2.91
C SER A 141 14.33 12.92 3.19
N ASP A 142 13.95 13.23 4.44
CA ASP A 142 13.31 14.50 4.83
C ASP A 142 12.10 14.88 3.94
N THR A 143 11.27 13.87 3.55
CA THR A 143 10.18 14.06 2.60
C THR A 143 8.83 13.84 3.27
N LEU A 144 7.94 14.83 3.18
CA LEU A 144 6.54 14.66 3.63
C LEU A 144 5.80 13.64 2.75
N THR A 145 4.99 12.79 3.37
CA THR A 145 4.24 11.75 2.68
C THR A 145 2.81 11.62 3.20
N ASP A 146 1.91 11.20 2.33
CA ASP A 146 0.61 10.68 2.77
C ASP A 146 0.75 9.19 3.05
N LEU A 147 0.20 8.79 4.19
CA LEU A 147 0.22 7.43 4.69
C LEU A 147 -1.19 6.84 4.59
N THR A 148 -1.37 5.77 3.82
CA THR A 148 -2.65 5.03 3.76
C THR A 148 -2.47 3.64 4.34
N ILE A 149 -3.26 3.35 5.38
CA ILE A 149 -3.35 2.04 6.03
C ILE A 149 -4.70 1.42 5.76
N VAL A 150 -4.71 0.15 5.36
CA VAL A 150 -5.90 -0.67 5.20
C VAL A 150 -5.87 -1.74 6.28
N ASP A 151 -6.72 -1.58 7.29
CA ASP A 151 -6.72 -2.42 8.47
C ASP A 151 -8.11 -2.44 9.12
N MET A 152 -8.45 -3.49 9.84
CA MET A 152 -9.65 -3.49 10.68
C MET A 152 -9.44 -2.76 12.02
N LEU A 153 -8.17 -2.55 12.42
CA LEU A 153 -7.76 -1.86 13.64
C LEU A 153 -7.15 -0.50 13.33
N ALA A 154 -6.95 0.28 14.36
CA ALA A 154 -6.01 1.39 14.36
C ALA A 154 -4.95 1.03 15.40
N ASP A 155 -3.78 0.57 14.96
CA ASP A 155 -2.73 0.03 15.83
C ASP A 155 -2.13 1.11 16.76
N ILE A 156 -3.00 1.59 17.67
CA ILE A 156 -2.76 2.51 18.77
C ILE A 156 -3.51 1.96 19.98
N ASP A 157 -2.79 1.24 20.83
CA ASP A 157 -3.30 0.73 22.11
C ASP A 157 -2.42 1.27 23.25
N GLU A 158 -2.90 2.34 23.89
CA GLU A 158 -2.19 2.99 25.01
C GLU A 158 -1.99 2.05 26.24
N SER A 159 -2.75 0.96 26.31
CA SER A 159 -2.64 -0.04 27.36
C SER A 159 -1.57 -1.10 27.09
N SER A 160 -1.09 -1.22 25.86
CA SER A 160 -0.07 -2.17 25.45
C SER A 160 1.32 -1.53 25.41
N GLU A 161 2.30 -2.18 26.06
CA GLU A 161 3.72 -1.83 25.91
C GLU A 161 4.35 -2.43 24.64
N ASN A 162 3.58 -3.25 23.92
CA ASN A 162 4.08 -3.93 22.73
C ASN A 162 4.04 -2.97 21.53
N ARG A 163 5.18 -2.79 20.88
CA ARG A 163 5.32 -1.94 19.69
C ARG A 163 4.42 -2.38 18.53
N TYR A 164 4.14 -3.66 18.41
CA TYR A 164 3.22 -4.20 17.41
C TYR A 164 1.84 -3.56 17.49
N ASP A 165 1.32 -3.36 18.70
CA ASP A 165 0.00 -2.78 18.94
C ASP A 165 0.01 -1.24 18.87
N ASN A 166 1.20 -0.62 18.77
CA ASN A 166 1.41 0.84 18.93
C ASN A 166 2.27 1.47 17.82
N TYR A 167 2.58 0.75 16.75
CA TYR A 167 3.49 1.28 15.73
C TYR A 167 2.94 2.54 15.06
N LEU A 168 1.62 2.66 14.94
CA LEU A 168 0.99 3.83 14.35
C LEU A 168 1.12 5.07 15.26
N MET A 169 1.04 4.89 16.58
CA MET A 169 1.34 5.97 17.53
C MET A 169 2.75 6.53 17.27
N GLU A 170 3.74 5.64 17.13
CA GLU A 170 5.13 6.04 16.84
C GLU A 170 5.21 6.82 15.51
N ALA A 171 4.57 6.34 14.44
CA ALA A 171 4.57 7.01 13.13
C ALA A 171 3.95 8.41 13.19
N LEU A 172 2.86 8.58 13.95
CA LEU A 172 2.11 9.85 13.98
C LEU A 172 2.64 10.87 14.99
N THR A 173 3.41 10.45 16.02
CA THR A 173 3.85 11.34 17.11
C THR A 173 5.34 11.63 17.14
N GLN A 174 6.16 10.95 16.32
CA GLN A 174 7.60 11.21 16.27
C GLN A 174 7.91 12.64 15.85
N THR A 175 9.00 13.18 16.39
CA THR A 175 9.50 14.52 16.04
C THR A 175 10.92 14.42 15.47
N PRO A 176 11.22 14.95 14.27
CA PRO A 176 10.26 15.55 13.33
C PRO A 176 9.29 14.52 12.73
N ASN A 177 8.08 14.95 12.40
CA ASN A 177 7.05 14.14 11.78
C ASN A 177 7.00 14.43 10.27
N TYR A 178 6.92 13.38 9.46
CA TYR A 178 6.87 13.46 7.99
C TYR A 178 5.54 12.97 7.41
N VAL A 179 4.54 12.70 8.25
CA VAL A 179 3.17 12.40 7.81
C VAL A 179 2.48 13.73 7.47
N ARG A 180 2.28 13.99 6.18
CA ARG A 180 1.50 15.12 5.69
C ARG A 180 0.01 14.88 5.89
N HIS A 181 -0.46 13.67 5.55
CA HIS A 181 -1.84 13.23 5.72
C HIS A 181 -1.90 11.73 6.03
N PHE A 182 -2.92 11.33 6.79
CA PHE A 182 -3.14 9.95 7.18
C PHE A 182 -4.55 9.50 6.79
N ASN A 183 -4.62 8.32 6.16
CA ASN A 183 -5.86 7.65 5.81
C ASN A 183 -5.91 6.27 6.48
N LEU A 184 -6.99 5.98 7.18
CA LEU A 184 -7.31 4.64 7.71
C LEU A 184 -8.56 4.11 6.99
N ILE A 185 -8.42 3.02 6.26
CA ILE A 185 -9.49 2.44 5.44
C ILE A 185 -9.80 1.02 5.91
N GLY A 186 -11.07 0.73 6.15
CA GLY A 186 -11.51 -0.61 6.49
C GLY A 186 -11.69 -0.86 7.99
N PHE A 187 -11.40 0.12 8.85
CA PHE A 187 -11.50 -0.10 10.29
C PHE A 187 -12.91 -0.53 10.71
N GLN A 188 -12.96 -1.34 11.76
CA GLN A 188 -14.21 -1.86 12.31
C GLN A 188 -14.51 -1.15 13.65
N SER A 189 -15.55 -0.33 13.66
CA SER A 189 -15.86 0.59 14.77
C SER A 189 -15.98 -0.09 16.14
N TYR A 190 -16.33 -1.37 16.20
CA TYR A 190 -16.45 -2.12 17.45
C TYR A 190 -15.09 -2.63 17.99
N TYR A 191 -14.00 -2.48 17.23
CA TYR A 191 -12.64 -2.82 17.65
C TYR A 191 -11.76 -1.59 17.87
N VAL A 192 -12.22 -0.40 17.51
CA VAL A 192 -11.43 0.84 17.62
C VAL A 192 -12.06 1.76 18.67
N ASN A 193 -11.24 2.33 19.55
CA ASN A 193 -11.69 3.28 20.56
C ASN A 193 -12.33 4.52 19.89
N PRO A 194 -13.60 4.87 20.19
CA PRO A 194 -14.26 6.04 19.61
C PRO A 194 -13.49 7.34 19.81
N GLN A 195 -12.83 7.53 20.96
CA GLN A 195 -12.04 8.73 21.24
C GLN A 195 -10.84 8.89 20.30
N LEU A 196 -10.26 7.78 19.84
CA LEU A 196 -9.19 7.80 18.85
C LEU A 196 -9.71 8.30 17.49
N ILE A 197 -10.87 7.84 17.06
CA ILE A 197 -11.50 8.31 15.81
C ILE A 197 -11.86 9.80 15.90
N GLU A 198 -12.37 10.27 17.05
CA GLU A 198 -12.61 11.70 17.29
C GLU A 198 -11.31 12.51 17.22
N THR A 199 -10.21 11.96 17.72
CA THR A 199 -8.89 12.60 17.66
C THR A 199 -8.39 12.69 16.21
N PHE A 200 -8.52 11.61 15.45
CA PHE A 200 -8.18 11.61 14.03
C PHE A 200 -9.02 12.61 13.23
N ASP A 201 -10.31 12.72 13.54
CA ASP A 201 -11.17 13.71 12.90
C ASP A 201 -10.76 15.15 13.23
N LYS A 202 -10.41 15.45 14.50
CA LYS A 202 -9.86 16.76 14.90
C LYS A 202 -8.55 17.11 14.19
N LEU A 203 -7.72 16.10 13.89
CA LEU A 203 -6.49 16.25 13.12
C LEU A 203 -6.74 16.29 11.60
N ARG A 204 -8.00 16.20 11.17
CA ARG A 204 -8.40 16.14 9.76
C ARG A 204 -7.86 14.94 9.00
N PHE A 205 -7.52 13.86 9.69
CA PHE A 205 -7.20 12.57 9.10
C PHE A 205 -8.47 11.88 8.59
N ASP A 206 -8.35 11.13 7.50
CA ASP A 206 -9.50 10.51 6.85
C ASP A 206 -9.64 9.05 7.29
N CYS A 207 -10.68 8.75 8.08
CA CYS A 207 -10.98 7.41 8.57
C CYS A 207 -12.26 6.87 7.94
N THR A 208 -12.15 5.80 7.15
CA THR A 208 -13.29 5.18 6.47
C THR A 208 -13.53 3.79 7.02
N ARG A 209 -14.64 3.61 7.77
CA ARG A 209 -15.03 2.28 8.27
C ARG A 209 -15.38 1.32 7.15
N VAL A 210 -15.17 0.02 7.36
CA VAL A 210 -15.40 -1.01 6.36
C VAL A 210 -16.80 -0.97 5.74
N GLY A 211 -17.86 -0.76 6.54
CA GLY A 211 -19.23 -0.67 6.03
C GLY A 211 -19.42 0.48 5.05
N LYS A 212 -18.89 1.68 5.34
CA LYS A 212 -18.97 2.84 4.45
C LYS A 212 -18.15 2.61 3.17
N ALA A 213 -16.94 2.05 3.30
CA ALA A 213 -16.10 1.74 2.15
C ALA A 213 -16.80 0.77 1.18
N ARG A 214 -17.50 -0.24 1.71
CA ARG A 214 -18.21 -1.25 0.92
C ARG A 214 -19.48 -0.76 0.24
N GLU A 215 -20.10 0.33 0.72
CA GLU A 215 -21.22 0.96 0.00
C GLU A 215 -20.78 1.46 -1.39
N ASN A 216 -19.57 1.99 -1.49
CA ASN A 216 -18.97 2.38 -2.76
C ASN A 216 -17.43 2.47 -2.62
N LEU A 217 -16.73 1.45 -3.07
CA LEU A 217 -15.26 1.38 -3.00
C LEU A 217 -14.55 2.53 -3.74
N GLU A 218 -15.19 3.11 -4.77
CA GLU A 218 -14.61 4.25 -5.51
C GLU A 218 -14.38 5.49 -4.62
N TRP A 219 -15.08 5.61 -3.50
CA TRP A 219 -14.84 6.69 -2.54
C TRP A 219 -13.48 6.59 -1.85
N CYS A 220 -12.90 5.39 -1.80
CA CYS A 220 -11.58 5.19 -1.21
C CYS A 220 -10.44 5.51 -2.19
N GLU A 221 -10.69 5.46 -3.53
CA GLU A 221 -9.64 5.58 -4.54
C GLU A 221 -8.82 6.88 -4.42
N PRO A 222 -9.39 8.07 -4.19
CA PRO A 222 -8.61 9.30 -4.07
C PRO A 222 -7.56 9.28 -2.94
N ALA A 223 -7.80 8.56 -1.85
CA ALA A 223 -6.85 8.44 -0.74
C ALA A 223 -5.52 7.79 -1.16
N PHE A 224 -5.54 6.94 -2.18
CA PHE A 224 -4.35 6.23 -2.66
C PHE A 224 -3.51 7.05 -3.65
N ARG A 225 -4.09 8.05 -4.33
CA ARG A 225 -3.39 8.78 -5.40
C ARG A 225 -2.17 9.55 -4.94
N ASP A 226 -2.27 10.20 -3.77
CA ASP A 226 -1.22 11.02 -3.21
C ASP A 226 -0.38 10.26 -2.17
N SER A 227 -0.79 9.02 -1.83
CA SER A 227 -0.06 8.20 -0.86
C SER A 227 1.33 7.84 -1.35
N GLY A 228 2.35 8.22 -0.57
CA GLY A 228 3.72 7.77 -0.81
C GLY A 228 3.94 6.34 -0.35
N MET A 229 3.16 5.86 0.60
CA MET A 229 3.17 4.47 1.03
C MET A 229 1.77 3.96 1.36
N VAL A 230 1.55 2.68 1.05
CA VAL A 230 0.34 1.94 1.41
C VAL A 230 0.73 0.72 2.22
N SER A 231 0.03 0.50 3.33
CA SER A 231 0.20 -0.68 4.17
C SER A 231 -1.13 -1.38 4.36
N ILE A 232 -1.16 -2.69 4.12
CA ILE A 232 -2.37 -3.50 4.20
C ILE A 232 -2.12 -4.65 5.17
N ASP A 233 -2.89 -4.70 6.26
CA ASP A 233 -2.98 -5.92 7.06
C ASP A 233 -4.09 -6.81 6.50
N ILE A 234 -3.79 -8.10 6.34
CA ILE A 234 -4.75 -9.07 5.82
C ILE A 234 -5.95 -9.29 6.77
N ASN A 235 -5.87 -8.82 8.02
CA ASN A 235 -6.99 -8.81 8.96
C ASN A 235 -8.15 -7.92 8.50
N ALA A 236 -7.90 -6.94 7.60
CA ALA A 236 -8.94 -6.13 6.96
C ALA A 236 -9.91 -6.98 6.12
N VAL A 237 -9.51 -8.19 5.73
CA VAL A 237 -10.31 -9.14 4.95
C VAL A 237 -11.06 -10.07 5.88
N ARG A 238 -12.31 -10.38 5.55
CA ARG A 238 -13.11 -11.31 6.36
C ARG A 238 -12.51 -12.72 6.40
N PHE A 239 -12.70 -13.44 7.51
CA PHE A 239 -12.16 -14.77 7.76
C PHE A 239 -12.46 -15.78 6.63
N SER A 240 -13.65 -15.75 6.04
CA SER A 240 -14.01 -16.69 4.97
C SER A 240 -13.15 -16.61 3.71
N ASP A 241 -12.54 -15.45 3.46
CA ASP A 241 -11.76 -15.18 2.26
C ASP A 241 -10.23 -15.15 2.57
N ALA A 242 -9.86 -14.83 3.81
CA ALA A 242 -8.47 -14.83 4.30
C ALA A 242 -8.39 -15.43 5.72
N PRO A 243 -8.49 -16.76 5.87
CA PRO A 243 -8.51 -17.39 7.19
C PRO A 243 -7.15 -17.37 7.91
N ALA A 244 -6.04 -17.20 7.20
CA ALA A 244 -4.70 -17.32 7.75
C ALA A 244 -4.16 -16.04 8.35
N ASN A 245 -4.91 -15.51 9.32
CA ASN A 245 -4.54 -14.40 10.20
C ASN A 245 -5.16 -14.65 11.58
N ARG A 246 -4.37 -14.51 12.66
CA ARG A 246 -4.86 -14.76 14.03
C ARG A 246 -5.95 -13.79 14.51
N LEU A 247 -6.03 -12.60 13.90
CA LEU A 247 -7.04 -11.58 14.21
C LEU A 247 -8.22 -11.64 13.25
N ALA A 248 -8.26 -12.64 12.34
CA ALA A 248 -9.28 -12.72 11.31
C ALA A 248 -10.70 -12.64 11.90
N SER A 249 -11.48 -11.70 11.37
CA SER A 249 -12.84 -11.37 11.79
C SER A 249 -13.88 -11.94 10.82
N PRO A 250 -15.10 -12.29 11.28
CA PRO A 250 -16.18 -12.69 10.38
C PRO A 250 -16.60 -11.57 9.42
N ASN A 251 -16.34 -10.30 9.79
CA ASN A 251 -16.58 -9.14 8.95
C ASN A 251 -15.25 -8.56 8.44
N GLY A 252 -15.30 -7.91 7.29
CA GLY A 252 -14.14 -7.32 6.62
C GLY A 252 -14.46 -7.07 5.16
N PHE A 253 -13.48 -6.71 4.38
CA PHE A 253 -13.59 -6.67 2.92
C PHE A 253 -13.77 -8.09 2.36
N TYR A 254 -14.48 -8.21 1.27
CA TYR A 254 -14.50 -9.43 0.46
C TYR A 254 -13.21 -9.54 -0.35
N GLY A 255 -12.91 -10.75 -0.84
CA GLY A 255 -11.70 -10.99 -1.60
C GLY A 255 -11.59 -10.13 -2.87
N ASP A 256 -12.69 -9.91 -3.59
CA ASP A 256 -12.75 -9.05 -4.76
C ASP A 256 -12.66 -7.55 -4.40
N GLU A 257 -13.20 -7.14 -3.25
CA GLU A 257 -13.13 -5.77 -2.75
C GLU A 257 -11.69 -5.39 -2.39
N ILE A 258 -10.96 -6.24 -1.65
CA ILE A 258 -9.56 -5.98 -1.31
C ILE A 258 -8.65 -6.00 -2.55
N CYS A 259 -8.93 -6.84 -3.55
CA CYS A 259 -8.24 -6.80 -4.84
C CYS A 259 -8.45 -5.45 -5.54
N LYS A 260 -9.67 -4.90 -5.52
CA LYS A 260 -9.94 -3.56 -6.07
C LYS A 260 -9.22 -2.46 -5.30
N ILE A 261 -9.13 -2.57 -3.98
CA ILE A 261 -8.38 -1.64 -3.12
C ILE A 261 -6.89 -1.66 -3.48
N THR A 262 -6.29 -2.85 -3.66
CA THR A 262 -4.88 -2.94 -4.07
C THR A 262 -4.63 -2.39 -5.48
N ARG A 263 -5.60 -2.50 -6.38
CA ARG A 263 -5.55 -1.82 -7.67
C ARG A 263 -5.49 -0.31 -7.51
N PHE A 264 -6.31 0.27 -6.63
CA PHE A 264 -6.25 1.70 -6.32
C PHE A 264 -4.88 2.12 -5.78
N ALA A 265 -4.29 1.32 -4.90
CA ALA A 265 -2.92 1.54 -4.42
C ALA A 265 -1.92 1.58 -5.58
N GLY A 266 -1.99 0.63 -6.52
CA GLY A 266 -1.16 0.62 -7.72
C GLY A 266 -1.33 1.83 -8.63
N MET A 267 -2.53 2.42 -8.66
CA MET A 267 -2.84 3.63 -9.44
C MET A 267 -2.26 4.91 -8.82
N GLY A 268 -1.68 4.86 -7.61
CA GLY A 268 -1.06 6.00 -6.96
C GLY A 268 0.17 6.51 -7.71
N SER A 269 0.18 7.81 -8.07
CA SER A 269 1.30 8.42 -8.79
C SER A 269 2.54 8.59 -7.91
N ASN A 270 2.32 8.88 -6.63
CA ASN A 270 3.39 9.17 -5.66
C ASN A 270 3.87 7.94 -4.89
N LEU A 271 3.30 6.76 -5.16
CA LEU A 271 3.59 5.54 -4.44
C LEU A 271 5.08 5.15 -4.54
N SER A 272 5.73 5.05 -3.39
CA SER A 272 7.08 4.48 -3.23
C SER A 272 7.03 3.00 -2.87
N SER A 273 6.12 2.63 -1.95
CA SER A 273 6.00 1.23 -1.53
C SER A 273 4.57 0.85 -1.15
N MET A 274 4.24 -0.42 -1.41
CA MET A 274 3.09 -1.10 -0.83
C MET A 274 3.56 -2.31 -0.02
N GLY A 275 3.03 -2.49 1.19
CA GLY A 275 3.27 -3.68 2.02
C GLY A 275 1.97 -4.45 2.26
N ILE A 276 2.07 -5.79 2.29
CA ILE A 276 0.98 -6.70 2.69
C ILE A 276 1.50 -7.51 3.87
N TYR A 277 0.81 -7.44 4.99
CA TYR A 277 1.24 -7.94 6.29
C TYR A 277 0.20 -8.86 6.95
N GLY A 278 0.57 -9.49 8.05
CA GLY A 278 -0.34 -10.27 8.88
C GLY A 278 -0.67 -11.67 8.35
N TYR A 279 -0.04 -12.13 7.26
CA TYR A 279 -0.24 -13.48 6.74
C TYR A 279 0.52 -14.52 7.56
N GLU A 280 -0.18 -15.55 8.03
CA GLU A 280 0.32 -16.66 8.85
C GLU A 280 0.20 -18.00 8.10
N PRO A 281 1.24 -18.42 7.34
CA PRO A 281 1.16 -19.59 6.46
C PRO A 281 0.84 -20.89 7.20
N GLU A 282 1.19 -21.00 8.49
CA GLU A 282 0.88 -22.16 9.33
C GLU A 282 -0.62 -22.35 9.59
N HIS A 283 -1.44 -21.33 9.33
CA HIS A 283 -2.90 -21.36 9.45
C HIS A 283 -3.62 -21.38 8.10
N ASP A 284 -2.90 -21.43 6.98
CA ASP A 284 -3.47 -21.35 5.64
C ASP A 284 -3.81 -22.73 5.05
N THR A 285 -4.99 -23.21 5.36
CA THR A 285 -5.50 -24.45 4.74
C THR A 285 -5.76 -24.21 3.26
N ASP A 286 -5.25 -25.10 2.41
CA ASP A 286 -5.41 -25.06 0.94
C ASP A 286 -4.83 -23.80 0.26
N GLU A 287 -3.95 -23.06 0.93
CA GLU A 287 -3.30 -21.86 0.41
C GLU A 287 -4.32 -20.77 0.01
N ILE A 288 -5.48 -20.69 0.68
CA ILE A 288 -6.56 -19.75 0.32
C ILE A 288 -6.11 -18.31 0.47
N THR A 289 -5.51 -17.98 1.62
CA THR A 289 -5.02 -16.62 1.88
C THR A 289 -3.85 -16.26 0.98
N ALA A 290 -2.90 -17.17 0.76
CA ALA A 290 -1.80 -16.95 -0.18
C ALA A 290 -2.29 -16.70 -1.61
N LYS A 291 -3.30 -17.44 -2.07
CA LYS A 291 -3.95 -17.25 -3.38
C LYS A 291 -4.65 -15.91 -3.47
N LEU A 292 -5.34 -15.47 -2.41
CA LEU A 292 -5.96 -14.14 -2.38
C LEU A 292 -4.89 -13.03 -2.46
N ILE A 293 -3.82 -13.13 -1.66
CA ILE A 293 -2.73 -12.15 -1.72
C ILE A 293 -2.08 -12.13 -3.12
N ALA A 294 -1.92 -13.28 -3.76
CA ALA A 294 -1.44 -13.35 -5.14
C ALA A 294 -2.36 -12.59 -6.12
N GLN A 295 -3.69 -12.71 -5.95
CA GLN A 295 -4.66 -11.95 -6.74
C GLN A 295 -4.58 -10.44 -6.42
N MET A 296 -4.43 -10.06 -5.15
CA MET A 296 -4.21 -8.67 -4.75
C MET A 296 -2.98 -8.08 -5.45
N ILE A 297 -1.87 -8.83 -5.53
CA ILE A 297 -0.66 -8.43 -6.25
C ILE A 297 -0.95 -8.26 -7.74
N TRP A 298 -1.70 -9.18 -8.35
CA TRP A 298 -2.08 -9.10 -9.75
C TRP A 298 -2.87 -7.81 -10.05
N TYR A 299 -3.85 -7.46 -9.20
CA TYR A 299 -4.61 -6.22 -9.31
C TYR A 299 -3.75 -4.97 -9.04
N PHE A 300 -2.79 -5.08 -8.15
CA PHE A 300 -1.80 -4.01 -7.94
C PHE A 300 -0.98 -3.73 -9.20
N MET A 301 -0.54 -4.79 -9.90
CA MET A 301 0.16 -4.65 -11.19
C MET A 301 -0.71 -3.96 -12.25
N ASP A 302 -2.00 -4.29 -12.32
CA ASP A 302 -2.95 -3.60 -13.20
C ASP A 302 -3.03 -2.10 -12.89
N GLY A 303 -3.09 -1.75 -11.59
CA GLY A 303 -3.03 -0.36 -11.13
C GLY A 303 -1.73 0.36 -11.53
N LEU A 304 -0.58 -0.29 -11.36
CA LEU A 304 0.73 0.29 -11.74
C LEU A 304 0.80 0.62 -13.23
N LEU A 305 0.22 -0.23 -14.08
CA LEU A 305 0.19 0.03 -15.51
C LEU A 305 -0.64 1.28 -15.84
N ILE A 306 -1.78 1.46 -15.16
CA ILE A 306 -2.63 2.66 -15.31
C ILE A 306 -1.85 3.91 -14.84
N ALA A 307 -1.18 3.82 -13.68
CA ALA A 307 -0.37 4.93 -13.17
C ALA A 307 0.75 5.32 -14.14
N LYS A 308 1.41 4.33 -14.75
CA LYS A 308 2.49 4.54 -15.73
C LYS A 308 2.01 5.26 -17.01
N GLN A 309 0.74 5.14 -17.33
CA GLN A 309 0.12 5.72 -18.52
C GLN A 309 -0.59 7.06 -18.22
N GLU A 310 -0.75 7.44 -16.95
CA GLU A 310 -1.41 8.68 -16.58
C GLU A 310 -0.53 9.90 -16.87
N SER A 311 -1.15 10.96 -17.37
CA SER A 311 -0.45 12.20 -17.68
C SER A 311 -0.32 13.09 -16.44
N PRO A 312 0.76 13.88 -16.34
CA PRO A 312 0.88 14.92 -15.33
C PRO A 312 -0.24 15.96 -15.44
N LEU A 313 -0.68 16.52 -14.30
CA LEU A 313 -1.81 17.47 -14.26
C LEU A 313 -1.56 18.81 -14.99
N ASP A 314 -0.31 19.15 -15.26
CA ASP A 314 0.09 20.33 -16.03
C ASP A 314 -0.09 20.14 -17.54
N ASP A 315 -0.12 18.91 -18.06
CA ASP A 315 -0.50 18.62 -19.45
C ASP A 315 -2.03 18.65 -19.61
N ARG A 316 -2.61 19.85 -19.56
CA ARG A 316 -4.06 20.07 -19.63
C ARG A 316 -4.72 19.46 -20.86
N ASN A 317 -3.99 19.24 -21.94
CA ASN A 317 -4.54 18.63 -23.15
C ASN A 317 -5.01 17.19 -22.95
N GLN A 318 -4.53 16.52 -21.91
CA GLN A 318 -4.91 15.15 -21.56
C GLN A 318 -6.16 15.08 -20.66
N PHE A 319 -6.69 16.25 -20.27
CA PHE A 319 -7.85 16.33 -19.38
C PHE A 319 -9.04 17.00 -20.05
N LEU A 320 -10.23 16.64 -19.61
CA LEU A 320 -11.45 17.42 -19.78
C LEU A 320 -11.56 18.35 -18.58
N GLU A 321 -11.72 19.64 -18.86
CA GLU A 321 -11.85 20.65 -17.83
C GLU A 321 -13.31 21.08 -17.70
N TYR A 322 -13.81 21.09 -16.46
CA TYR A 322 -15.17 21.53 -16.14
C TYR A 322 -15.07 22.72 -15.19
N HIS A 323 -15.77 23.80 -15.55
CA HIS A 323 -15.89 24.99 -14.72
C HIS A 323 -17.28 25.03 -14.12
N LEU A 324 -17.36 25.12 -12.82
CA LEU A 324 -18.62 25.26 -12.07
C LEU A 324 -18.53 26.46 -11.16
N ARG A 325 -19.67 26.99 -10.79
CA ARG A 325 -19.77 27.93 -9.68
C ARG A 325 -20.66 27.33 -8.61
N PHE A 326 -20.12 27.11 -7.44
CA PHE A 326 -20.89 26.64 -6.29
C PHE A 326 -20.57 27.51 -5.08
N THR A 327 -21.56 27.78 -4.22
CA THR A 327 -21.43 28.64 -3.03
C THR A 327 -20.71 29.98 -3.31
N ASP A 328 -21.01 30.62 -4.47
CA ASP A 328 -20.39 31.85 -4.95
C ASP A 328 -18.87 31.81 -5.24
N GLN A 329 -18.30 30.63 -5.32
CA GLN A 329 -16.89 30.41 -5.71
C GLN A 329 -16.80 29.68 -7.04
N ASP A 330 -15.81 30.08 -7.84
CA ASP A 330 -15.46 29.35 -9.06
C ASP A 330 -14.65 28.12 -8.67
N ALA A 331 -15.02 26.97 -9.24
CA ALA A 331 -14.35 25.70 -9.02
C ALA A 331 -14.06 24.99 -10.33
N TYR A 332 -12.85 24.49 -10.47
CA TYR A 332 -12.42 23.75 -11.63
C TYR A 332 -12.27 22.28 -11.29
N PHE A 333 -12.79 21.43 -12.18
CA PHE A 333 -12.60 20.00 -12.11
C PHE A 333 -11.90 19.51 -13.36
N LEU A 334 -10.99 18.56 -13.18
CA LEU A 334 -10.30 17.88 -14.26
C LEU A 334 -10.71 16.42 -14.28
N LYS A 335 -10.97 15.90 -15.48
CA LYS A 335 -11.17 14.48 -15.72
C LYS A 335 -10.13 13.98 -16.71
N SER A 336 -9.30 13.00 -16.31
CA SER A 336 -8.36 12.37 -17.24
C SER A 336 -9.10 11.71 -18.40
N LYS A 337 -8.64 11.97 -19.62
CA LYS A 337 -9.13 11.31 -20.84
C LYS A 337 -8.70 9.86 -20.92
N HIS A 338 -7.66 9.49 -20.18
CA HIS A 338 -7.07 8.17 -20.18
C HIS A 338 -7.69 7.26 -19.10
N SER A 339 -7.62 7.67 -17.82
CA SER A 339 -8.06 6.87 -16.68
C SER A 339 -9.49 7.15 -16.23
N ASN A 340 -10.13 8.22 -16.73
CA ASN A 340 -11.41 8.76 -16.26
C ASN A 340 -11.39 9.22 -14.79
N ARG A 341 -10.23 9.34 -14.14
CA ARG A 341 -10.10 9.85 -12.77
C ARG A 341 -10.35 11.35 -12.71
N TRP A 342 -10.75 11.84 -11.54
CA TRP A 342 -11.16 13.23 -11.33
C TRP A 342 -10.25 13.92 -10.32
N TRP A 343 -10.06 15.22 -10.53
CA TRP A 343 -9.41 16.15 -9.59
C TRP A 343 -10.27 17.39 -9.46
N MET A 344 -10.24 18.04 -8.29
CA MET A 344 -10.90 19.30 -8.03
C MET A 344 -9.90 20.33 -7.51
N GLN A 345 -10.12 21.60 -7.90
CA GLN A 345 -9.25 22.69 -7.50
C GLN A 345 -9.63 23.24 -6.13
N LEU A 346 -8.60 23.50 -5.32
CA LEU A 346 -8.72 24.22 -4.05
C LEU A 346 -8.56 25.73 -4.26
N PRO A 347 -8.89 26.57 -3.26
CA PRO A 347 -8.76 28.04 -3.35
C PRO A 347 -7.34 28.54 -3.63
N ASP A 348 -6.30 27.79 -3.23
CA ASP A 348 -4.90 28.06 -3.48
C ASP A 348 -4.43 27.62 -4.89
N ALA A 349 -5.36 27.27 -5.75
CA ALA A 349 -5.16 26.76 -7.10
C ALA A 349 -4.53 25.37 -7.22
N GLN A 350 -4.25 24.66 -6.11
CA GLN A 350 -3.82 23.27 -6.15
C GLN A 350 -4.99 22.36 -6.54
N PHE A 351 -4.67 21.24 -7.21
CA PHE A 351 -5.64 20.20 -7.55
C PHE A 351 -5.44 19.01 -6.62
N ILE A 352 -6.55 18.58 -6.00
CA ILE A 352 -6.56 17.37 -5.19
C ILE A 352 -7.37 16.25 -5.87
N PRO A 353 -7.04 14.99 -5.64
CA PRO A 353 -7.84 13.86 -6.10
C PRO A 353 -9.27 13.92 -5.59
N CYS A 354 -10.23 13.62 -6.46
CA CYS A 354 -11.63 13.52 -6.09
C CYS A 354 -12.34 12.42 -6.88
N THR A 355 -13.58 12.18 -6.55
CA THR A 355 -14.47 11.23 -7.25
C THR A 355 -15.40 11.95 -8.21
N HIS A 356 -16.05 11.22 -9.11
CA HIS A 356 -17.16 11.76 -9.91
C HIS A 356 -18.31 12.23 -9.03
N GLN A 357 -18.53 11.58 -7.87
CA GLN A 357 -19.59 11.99 -6.94
C GLN A 357 -19.33 13.37 -6.34
N ASP A 358 -18.06 13.71 -6.04
CA ASP A 358 -17.69 15.06 -5.57
C ASP A 358 -18.06 16.12 -6.62
N TYR A 359 -17.83 15.83 -7.92
CA TYR A 359 -18.26 16.70 -9.01
C TYR A 359 -19.79 16.85 -9.06
N ILE A 360 -20.56 15.76 -8.92
CA ILE A 360 -22.03 15.81 -8.89
C ILE A 360 -22.54 16.61 -7.69
N THR A 361 -21.92 16.45 -6.52
CA THR A 361 -22.25 17.23 -5.32
C THR A 361 -22.06 18.72 -5.59
N ALA A 362 -20.94 19.12 -6.19
CA ALA A 362 -20.69 20.51 -6.58
C ALA A 362 -21.70 21.04 -7.63
N CYS A 363 -22.10 20.20 -8.60
CA CYS A 363 -23.14 20.55 -9.57
C CYS A 363 -24.49 20.84 -8.90
N ASN A 364 -24.78 20.22 -7.76
CA ASN A 364 -26.00 20.47 -6.97
C ASN A 364 -25.88 21.68 -6.03
N ASN A 365 -24.82 22.49 -6.18
CA ASN A 365 -24.50 23.63 -5.31
C ASN A 365 -24.25 23.26 -3.85
N GLU A 366 -23.73 22.05 -3.61
CA GLU A 366 -23.31 21.55 -2.30
C GLU A 366 -21.78 21.48 -2.24
N ILE A 367 -21.20 21.70 -1.06
CA ILE A 367 -19.74 21.60 -0.86
C ILE A 367 -19.37 20.14 -0.72
N PRO A 368 -18.48 19.58 -1.60
CA PRO A 368 -17.98 18.23 -1.40
C PRO A 368 -17.20 18.12 -0.07
N GLU A 369 -17.48 17.09 0.74
CA GLU A 369 -16.83 16.87 2.04
C GLU A 369 -15.30 16.87 1.92
N ARG A 370 -14.77 16.22 0.89
CA ARG A 370 -13.35 16.16 0.61
C ARG A 370 -12.71 17.53 0.37
N TRP A 371 -13.40 18.39 -0.37
CA TRP A 371 -12.96 19.77 -0.61
C TRP A 371 -12.92 20.57 0.70
N MET A 372 -13.99 20.50 1.49
CA MET A 372 -14.09 21.17 2.79
C MET A 372 -12.95 20.75 3.72
N ARG A 373 -12.73 19.44 3.89
CA ARG A 373 -11.65 18.90 4.73
C ARG A 373 -10.27 19.31 4.24
N ALA A 374 -10.06 19.35 2.91
CA ALA A 374 -8.81 19.81 2.34
C ALA A 374 -8.53 21.29 2.59
N VAL A 375 -9.55 22.15 2.46
CA VAL A 375 -9.43 23.58 2.77
C VAL A 375 -9.14 23.80 4.26
N GLU A 376 -9.79 23.06 5.16
CA GLU A 376 -9.54 23.14 6.61
C GLU A 376 -8.11 22.75 7.00
N ARG A 377 -7.42 21.96 6.18
CA ARG A 377 -5.99 21.61 6.38
C ARG A 377 -5.03 22.71 5.92
N LEU A 378 -5.49 23.68 5.11
CA LEU A 378 -4.67 24.80 4.66
C LEU A 378 -4.60 25.94 5.69
N VAL A 379 -5.51 25.95 6.66
CA VAL A 379 -5.62 26.96 7.73
C VAL A 379 -4.86 26.50 8.97
#